data_5af46d1b88e66c7d747e1dc468ef108c
#
_entry.id   5af46d1b88e66c7d747e1dc468ef108c
#
_cell.length_a   1.000
_cell.length_b   1.000
_cell.length_c   1.000
_cell.angle_alpha   90.00
_cell.angle_beta   90.00
_cell.angle_gamma   90.00
#
_symmetry.space_group_name_H-M   'P 1'
#
loop_
_entity.id
_entity.type
_entity.pdbx_description
1 polymer ?
#
loop_
_entity_poly.entity_id
_entity_poly.type
_entity_poly.pdbx_seq_one_letter_code
_entity_poly.pdbx_strand_id
1 'polypeptide(L)'
;LKTAQTATFDGGMQKERNAFLALRVSSQARALRHIFFAERAAKKPPKAIATQKSNLKPLDHVVLIGGGTMGSGIAYAFLNTDIRVTILESDDPGMQRANATIDKIISASLASGHIDPQAATDRRNRLKVMMIQPDPDTGKLVNDNLTNVDLVIEAVFEDLAIKKEILQAIEPALDPNAIIA
;
A
#
# COMPACT_ATOMS: atom_id res chain seq x y z
N LEU A 1 -17.20 19.53 -29.22
CA LEU A 1 -18.49 18.94 -29.68
C LEU A 1 -19.42 20.00 -30.28
N LYS A 2 -19.75 21.10 -29.56
CA LYS A 2 -20.66 22.16 -30.11
C LYS A 2 -20.15 22.78 -31.42
N THR A 3 -18.84 22.96 -31.58
CA THR A 3 -18.23 23.53 -32.78
C THR A 3 -18.36 22.61 -34.01
N ALA A 4 -18.28 21.30 -33.82
CA ALA A 4 -18.44 20.32 -34.89
C ALA A 4 -19.88 20.28 -35.47
N GLN A 5 -20.86 20.74 -34.71
CA GLN A 5 -22.25 20.79 -35.12
C GLN A 5 -22.63 22.06 -35.89
N THR A 6 -21.86 23.15 -35.73
CA THR A 6 -22.23 24.50 -36.22
C THR A 6 -21.22 25.13 -37.19
N ALA A 7 -20.04 24.58 -37.35
CA ALA A 7 -19.00 25.08 -38.22
C ALA A 7 -18.87 24.26 -39.50
N THR A 8 -18.37 24.85 -40.58
CA THR A 8 -17.88 24.08 -41.73
C THR A 8 -16.70 23.20 -41.31
N PHE A 9 -16.40 22.15 -42.06
CA PHE A 9 -15.29 21.26 -41.78
C PHE A 9 -13.96 22.00 -41.57
N ASP A 10 -13.60 22.89 -42.52
CA ASP A 10 -12.37 23.67 -42.44
C ASP A 10 -12.36 24.66 -41.27
N GLY A 11 -13.48 25.30 -40.99
CA GLY A 11 -13.63 26.16 -39.83
C GLY A 11 -13.53 25.41 -38.49
N GLY A 12 -14.02 24.19 -38.45
CA GLY A 12 -13.88 23.27 -37.32
C GLY A 12 -12.42 22.88 -37.08
N MET A 13 -11.73 22.45 -38.11
CA MET A 13 -10.29 22.08 -38.09
C MET A 13 -9.41 23.24 -37.64
N GLN A 14 -9.67 24.45 -38.12
CA GLN A 14 -8.92 25.65 -37.73
C GLN A 14 -9.11 25.98 -36.23
N LYS A 15 -10.33 25.87 -35.72
CA LYS A 15 -10.61 26.06 -34.28
C LYS A 15 -9.95 25.02 -33.42
N GLU A 16 -10.00 23.75 -33.82
CA GLU A 16 -9.31 22.65 -33.12
C GLU A 16 -7.80 22.89 -33.05
N ARG A 17 -7.18 23.22 -34.19
CA ARG A 17 -5.75 23.54 -34.27
C ARG A 17 -5.36 24.68 -33.33
N ASN A 18 -6.12 25.78 -33.33
CA ASN A 18 -5.85 26.90 -32.47
C ASN A 18 -5.99 26.54 -30.98
N ALA A 19 -7.02 25.77 -30.62
CA ALA A 19 -7.21 25.29 -29.26
C ALA A 19 -6.05 24.35 -28.84
N PHE A 20 -5.66 23.41 -29.70
CA PHE A 20 -4.53 22.52 -29.46
C PHE A 20 -3.23 23.31 -29.21
N LEU A 21 -2.91 24.27 -30.06
CA LEU A 21 -1.68 25.08 -29.94
C LEU A 21 -1.65 25.87 -28.63
N ALA A 22 -2.80 26.47 -28.23
CA ALA A 22 -2.92 27.17 -26.96
C ALA A 22 -2.80 26.24 -25.75
N LEU A 23 -3.52 25.12 -25.76
CA LEU A 23 -3.51 24.16 -24.67
C LEU A 23 -2.15 23.48 -24.49
N ARG A 24 -1.45 23.16 -25.57
CA ARG A 24 -0.15 22.49 -25.56
C ARG A 24 0.90 23.20 -24.71
N VAL A 25 0.88 24.52 -24.68
CA VAL A 25 1.84 25.34 -23.92
C VAL A 25 1.33 25.76 -22.54
N SER A 26 0.10 25.38 -22.18
CA SER A 26 -0.50 25.73 -20.90
C SER A 26 0.25 25.11 -19.72
N SER A 27 0.11 25.72 -18.53
CA SER A 27 0.66 25.19 -17.29
C SER A 27 0.09 23.81 -16.94
N GLN A 28 -1.20 23.62 -17.21
CA GLN A 28 -1.89 22.33 -17.01
C GLN A 28 -1.30 21.24 -17.90
N ALA A 29 -1.09 21.51 -19.19
CA ALA A 29 -0.49 20.52 -20.08
C ALA A 29 0.96 20.20 -19.72
N ARG A 30 1.72 21.16 -19.18
CA ARG A 30 3.08 20.89 -18.65
C ARG A 30 3.03 20.00 -17.42
N ALA A 31 2.12 20.29 -16.49
CA ALA A 31 1.93 19.47 -15.29
C ALA A 31 1.53 18.03 -15.63
N LEU A 32 0.55 17.85 -16.51
CA LEU A 32 0.12 16.50 -16.94
C LEU A 32 1.25 15.72 -17.62
N ARG A 33 2.02 16.36 -18.50
CA ARG A 33 3.20 15.71 -19.11
C ARG A 33 4.27 15.36 -18.07
N HIS A 34 4.50 16.23 -17.07
CA HIS A 34 5.44 15.94 -15.99
C HIS A 34 5.01 14.70 -15.23
N ILE A 35 3.76 14.60 -14.78
CA ILE A 35 3.23 13.43 -14.07
C ILE A 35 3.35 12.17 -14.93
N PHE A 36 2.96 12.24 -16.20
CA PHE A 36 3.06 11.11 -17.12
C PHE A 36 4.48 10.54 -17.24
N PHE A 37 5.49 11.39 -17.32
CA PHE A 37 6.88 10.94 -17.38
C PHE A 37 7.43 10.54 -16.02
N ALA A 38 7.03 11.22 -14.94
CA ALA A 38 7.44 10.90 -13.57
C ALA A 38 6.95 9.50 -13.15
N GLU A 39 5.68 9.17 -13.41
CA GLU A 39 5.14 7.83 -13.16
C GLU A 39 5.88 6.73 -13.92
N ARG A 40 6.24 7.00 -15.18
CA ARG A 40 7.03 6.05 -15.98
C ARG A 40 8.47 5.91 -15.49
N ALA A 41 9.07 7.01 -15.03
CA ALA A 41 10.41 6.99 -14.46
C ALA A 41 10.46 6.25 -13.13
N ALA A 42 9.46 6.48 -12.26
CA ALA A 42 9.35 5.82 -10.96
C ALA A 42 9.20 4.28 -11.06
N LYS A 43 8.59 3.79 -12.14
CA LYS A 43 8.46 2.34 -12.39
C LYS A 43 9.77 1.66 -12.84
N LYS A 44 10.80 2.45 -13.17
CA LYS A 44 12.09 1.89 -13.60
C LYS A 44 13.00 1.77 -12.38
N PRO A 45 13.48 0.58 -12.03
CA PRO A 45 14.44 0.43 -10.97
C PRO A 45 15.74 1.19 -11.32
N PRO A 46 16.45 1.72 -10.31
CA PRO A 46 17.78 2.29 -10.51
C PRO A 46 18.68 1.33 -11.28
N LYS A 47 19.53 1.85 -12.18
CA LYS A 47 20.40 1.01 -13.03
C LYS A 47 21.25 0.02 -12.25
N ALA A 48 21.70 0.41 -11.06
CA ALA A 48 22.47 -0.46 -10.16
C ALA A 48 21.70 -1.69 -9.68
N ILE A 49 20.36 -1.59 -9.59
CA ILE A 49 19.47 -2.67 -9.14
C ILE A 49 18.92 -3.44 -10.34
N ALA A 50 18.70 -2.78 -11.49
CA ALA A 50 18.14 -3.39 -12.70
C ALA A 50 19.03 -4.52 -13.29
N THR A 51 20.34 -4.48 -13.04
CA THR A 51 21.29 -5.52 -13.44
C THR A 51 21.34 -6.72 -12.52
N GLN A 52 20.86 -6.55 -11.28
CA GLN A 52 20.64 -7.66 -10.37
C GLN A 52 19.26 -8.24 -10.68
N LYS A 53 19.20 -9.17 -11.66
CA LYS A 53 18.11 -10.15 -11.71
C LYS A 53 18.27 -10.99 -10.44
N SER A 54 17.84 -10.43 -9.35
CA SER A 54 18.00 -10.97 -8.03
C SER A 54 17.12 -12.22 -7.92
N ASN A 55 17.65 -13.21 -7.28
CA ASN A 55 16.89 -14.26 -6.62
C ASN A 55 16.08 -13.63 -5.46
N LEU A 56 15.20 -12.66 -5.76
CA LEU A 56 14.29 -12.08 -4.78
C LEU A 56 13.37 -13.19 -4.33
N LYS A 57 13.44 -13.50 -3.05
CA LYS A 57 12.48 -14.39 -2.43
C LYS A 57 11.09 -13.76 -2.55
N PRO A 58 10.06 -14.49 -2.98
CA PRO A 58 8.69 -13.99 -2.92
C PRO A 58 8.33 -13.60 -1.49
N LEU A 59 7.50 -12.58 -1.34
CA LEU A 59 6.93 -12.23 -0.05
C LEU A 59 5.71 -13.12 0.20
N ASP A 60 5.74 -13.92 1.25
CA ASP A 60 4.62 -14.76 1.67
C ASP A 60 3.91 -14.21 2.90
N HIS A 61 4.63 -13.49 3.77
CA HIS A 61 4.09 -12.95 5.00
C HIS A 61 4.63 -11.55 5.29
N VAL A 62 3.71 -10.59 5.43
CA VAL A 62 3.99 -9.20 5.78
C VAL A 62 3.38 -8.86 7.13
N VAL A 63 4.16 -8.22 7.98
CA VAL A 63 3.71 -7.70 9.28
C VAL A 63 3.63 -6.19 9.20
N LEU A 64 2.54 -5.63 9.68
CA LEU A 64 2.32 -4.19 9.81
C LEU A 64 2.22 -3.84 11.28
N ILE A 65 2.97 -2.85 11.70
CA ILE A 65 2.90 -2.34 13.07
C ILE A 65 2.07 -1.06 13.05
N GLY A 66 0.89 -1.14 13.65
CA GLY A 66 -0.12 -0.08 13.59
C GLY A 66 -1.13 -0.28 12.47
N GLY A 67 -2.39 -0.50 12.84
CA GLY A 67 -3.54 -0.69 11.94
C GLY A 67 -4.39 0.56 11.78
N GLY A 68 -3.81 1.74 11.96
CA GLY A 68 -4.47 3.01 11.68
C GLY A 68 -4.86 3.16 10.20
N THR A 69 -5.26 4.35 9.78
CA THR A 69 -5.72 4.60 8.39
C THR A 69 -4.69 4.17 7.34
N MET A 70 -3.41 4.52 7.57
CA MET A 70 -2.33 4.17 6.64
C MET A 70 -2.01 2.68 6.69
N GLY A 71 -1.79 2.11 7.88
CA GLY A 71 -1.48 0.69 8.06
C GLY A 71 -2.58 -0.22 7.51
N SER A 72 -3.85 0.09 7.77
CA SER A 72 -4.98 -0.66 7.18
C SER A 72 -5.02 -0.56 5.65
N GLY A 73 -4.70 0.60 5.08
CA GLY A 73 -4.62 0.79 3.62
C GLY A 73 -3.50 -0.05 3.00
N ILE A 74 -2.33 -0.07 3.62
CA ILE A 74 -1.19 -0.89 3.20
C ILE A 74 -1.52 -2.38 3.35
N ALA A 75 -2.11 -2.79 4.48
CA ALA A 75 -2.57 -4.16 4.69
C ALA A 75 -3.50 -4.62 3.58
N TYR A 76 -4.50 -3.81 3.24
CA TYR A 76 -5.43 -4.13 2.17
C TYR A 76 -4.74 -4.25 0.80
N ALA A 77 -3.73 -3.43 0.52
CA ALA A 77 -2.96 -3.53 -0.72
C ALA A 77 -2.24 -4.89 -0.84
N PHE A 78 -1.65 -5.40 0.26
CA PHE A 78 -1.07 -6.75 0.28
C PHE A 78 -2.12 -7.87 0.22
N LEU A 79 -3.28 -7.69 0.85
CA LEU A 79 -4.38 -8.65 0.79
C LEU A 79 -4.99 -8.78 -0.63
N ASN A 80 -4.75 -7.81 -1.53
CA ASN A 80 -5.10 -7.95 -2.95
C ASN A 80 -4.18 -8.89 -3.74
N THR A 81 -3.13 -9.37 -3.10
CA THR A 81 -2.24 -10.43 -3.57
C THR A 81 -2.46 -11.69 -2.73
N ASP A 82 -1.68 -12.75 -2.94
CA ASP A 82 -1.79 -13.97 -2.14
C ASP A 82 -0.96 -13.93 -0.84
N ILE A 83 -0.51 -12.74 -0.44
CA ILE A 83 0.34 -12.52 0.74
C ILE A 83 -0.52 -12.55 2.02
N ARG A 84 -0.01 -13.24 3.04
CA ARG A 84 -0.57 -13.21 4.41
C ARG A 84 -0.17 -11.89 5.08
N VAL A 85 -1.10 -11.30 5.81
CA VAL A 85 -0.88 -10.04 6.51
C VAL A 85 -1.19 -10.20 7.98
N THR A 86 -0.27 -9.79 8.83
CA THR A 86 -0.48 -9.64 10.27
C THR A 86 -0.40 -8.16 10.64
N ILE A 87 -1.41 -7.63 11.30
CA ILE A 87 -1.38 -6.29 11.89
C ILE A 87 -1.12 -6.45 13.38
N LEU A 88 -0.14 -5.72 13.88
CA LEU A 88 0.18 -5.63 15.31
C LEU A 88 -0.31 -4.29 15.86
N GLU A 89 -1.09 -4.34 16.94
CA GLU A 89 -1.60 -3.15 17.65
C GLU A 89 -1.18 -3.15 19.11
N SER A 90 -1.15 -1.99 19.72
CA SER A 90 -0.73 -1.83 21.11
C SER A 90 -1.82 -2.18 22.13
N ASP A 91 -3.10 -2.17 21.72
CA ASP A 91 -4.24 -2.36 22.60
C ASP A 91 -5.45 -3.00 21.90
N ASP A 92 -6.40 -3.50 22.68
CA ASP A 92 -7.65 -4.09 22.18
C ASP A 92 -8.50 -3.10 21.36
N PRO A 93 -8.68 -1.83 21.75
CA PRO A 93 -9.39 -0.86 20.93
C PRO A 93 -8.72 -0.65 19.56
N GLY A 94 -7.39 -0.67 19.48
CA GLY A 94 -6.62 -0.61 18.25
C GLY A 94 -6.93 -1.79 17.33
N MET A 95 -6.89 -3.00 17.88
CA MET A 95 -7.23 -4.22 17.13
C MET A 95 -8.67 -4.18 16.58
N GLN A 96 -9.62 -3.74 17.39
CA GLN A 96 -11.02 -3.62 16.96
C GLN A 96 -11.16 -2.61 15.82
N ARG A 97 -10.50 -1.43 15.92
CA ARG A 97 -10.49 -0.41 14.86
C ARG A 97 -9.85 -0.92 13.58
N ALA A 98 -8.71 -1.61 13.67
CA ALA A 98 -8.02 -2.18 12.51
C ALA A 98 -8.91 -3.20 11.78
N ASN A 99 -9.49 -4.15 12.52
CA ASN A 99 -10.43 -5.13 11.97
C ASN A 99 -11.61 -4.44 11.27
N ALA A 100 -12.29 -3.51 11.97
CA ALA A 100 -13.45 -2.81 11.43
C ALA A 100 -13.10 -2.00 10.16
N THR A 101 -11.89 -1.40 10.12
CA THR A 101 -11.42 -0.64 8.96
C THR A 101 -11.22 -1.55 7.76
N ILE A 102 -10.55 -2.69 7.93
CA ILE A 102 -10.34 -3.65 6.85
C ILE A 102 -11.67 -4.26 6.38
N ASP A 103 -12.56 -4.64 7.30
CA ASP A 103 -13.87 -5.18 6.97
C ASP A 103 -14.72 -4.18 6.16
N LYS A 104 -14.63 -2.88 6.50
CA LYS A 104 -15.26 -1.80 5.74
C LYS A 104 -14.70 -1.68 4.32
N ILE A 105 -13.38 -1.78 4.15
CA ILE A 105 -12.73 -1.68 2.83
C ILE A 105 -13.12 -2.91 1.98
N ILE A 106 -13.07 -4.12 2.53
CA ILE A 106 -13.47 -5.36 1.84
C ILE A 106 -14.94 -5.26 1.42
N SER A 107 -15.84 -4.85 2.34
CA SER A 107 -17.26 -4.71 2.06
C SER A 107 -17.55 -3.68 0.97
N ALA A 108 -16.85 -2.55 0.98
CA ALA A 108 -16.98 -1.53 -0.06
C ALA A 108 -16.52 -2.04 -1.43
N SER A 109 -15.40 -2.81 -1.46
CA SER A 109 -14.90 -3.42 -2.69
C SER A 109 -15.85 -4.48 -3.25
N LEU A 110 -16.47 -5.26 -2.38
CA LEU A 110 -17.50 -6.23 -2.74
C LEU A 110 -18.77 -5.53 -3.28
N ALA A 111 -19.25 -4.51 -2.58
CA ALA A 111 -20.45 -3.77 -2.98
C ALA A 111 -20.30 -3.04 -4.32
N SER A 112 -19.06 -2.58 -4.64
CA SER A 112 -18.74 -1.95 -5.92
C SER A 112 -18.44 -2.94 -7.06
N GLY A 113 -18.45 -4.25 -6.78
CA GLY A 113 -18.17 -5.29 -7.77
C GLY A 113 -16.68 -5.40 -8.17
N HIS A 114 -15.76 -4.79 -7.43
CA HIS A 114 -14.33 -4.93 -7.67
C HIS A 114 -13.77 -6.30 -7.28
N ILE A 115 -14.45 -6.97 -6.35
CA ILE A 115 -14.12 -8.34 -5.92
C ILE A 115 -15.43 -9.14 -5.79
N ASP A 116 -15.34 -10.46 -5.94
CA ASP A 116 -16.43 -11.38 -5.68
C ASP A 116 -16.47 -11.85 -4.20
N PRO A 117 -17.53 -12.54 -3.76
CA PRO A 117 -17.65 -13.01 -2.38
C PRO A 117 -16.54 -13.98 -1.94
N GLN A 118 -16.05 -14.83 -2.84
CA GLN A 118 -14.96 -15.76 -2.54
C GLN A 118 -13.67 -14.98 -2.27
N ALA A 119 -13.34 -14.04 -3.14
CA ALA A 119 -12.17 -13.17 -2.97
C ALA A 119 -12.23 -12.32 -1.68
N ALA A 120 -13.42 -11.88 -1.27
CA ALA A 120 -13.61 -11.18 0.00
C ALA A 120 -13.28 -12.10 1.20
N THR A 121 -13.79 -13.33 1.16
CA THR A 121 -13.53 -14.35 2.19
C THR A 121 -12.04 -14.70 2.25
N ASP A 122 -11.40 -14.91 1.11
CA ASP A 122 -9.99 -15.28 1.03
C ASP A 122 -9.08 -14.17 1.59
N ARG A 123 -9.40 -12.89 1.30
CA ARG A 123 -8.68 -11.75 1.89
C ARG A 123 -8.80 -11.73 3.40
N ARG A 124 -10.03 -11.95 3.91
CA ARG A 124 -10.28 -11.94 5.36
C ARG A 124 -9.53 -13.09 6.07
N ASN A 125 -9.47 -14.25 5.44
CA ASN A 125 -8.77 -15.42 5.99
C ASN A 125 -7.24 -15.25 6.02
N ARG A 126 -6.68 -14.42 5.14
CA ARG A 126 -5.25 -14.09 5.12
C ARG A 126 -4.86 -12.96 6.06
N LEU A 127 -5.83 -12.26 6.67
CA LEU A 127 -5.58 -11.23 7.65
C LEU A 127 -5.61 -11.78 9.07
N LYS A 128 -4.61 -11.44 9.86
CA LYS A 128 -4.58 -11.59 11.31
C LYS A 128 -4.34 -10.23 11.96
N VAL A 129 -5.09 -9.91 13.02
CA VAL A 129 -4.88 -8.71 13.82
C VAL A 129 -4.61 -9.16 15.24
N MET A 130 -3.53 -8.68 15.83
CA MET A 130 -3.03 -9.13 17.11
C MET A 130 -2.54 -7.97 17.94
N MET A 131 -2.53 -8.15 19.26
CA MET A 131 -1.88 -7.23 20.17
C MET A 131 -0.38 -7.51 20.28
N ILE A 132 0.43 -6.46 20.34
CA ILE A 132 1.84 -6.57 20.72
C ILE A 132 1.85 -6.89 22.21
N GLN A 133 2.26 -8.10 22.57
CA GLN A 133 2.42 -8.50 23.97
C GLN A 133 3.88 -8.82 24.23
N PRO A 134 4.61 -7.95 24.93
CA PRO A 134 5.92 -8.32 25.45
C PRO A 134 5.76 -9.37 26.54
N ASP A 135 6.64 -10.36 26.52
CA ASP A 135 6.81 -11.29 27.63
C ASP A 135 7.12 -10.51 28.91
N PRO A 136 6.37 -10.71 30.00
CA PRO A 136 6.52 -9.93 31.22
C PRO A 136 7.89 -10.09 31.89
N ASP A 137 8.57 -11.22 31.67
CA ASP A 137 9.85 -11.53 32.32
C ASP A 137 11.04 -11.09 31.47
N THR A 138 10.93 -11.15 30.15
CA THR A 138 12.05 -10.88 29.23
C THR A 138 11.91 -9.59 28.44
N GLY A 139 10.71 -8.97 28.41
CA GLY A 139 10.37 -7.83 27.56
C GLY A 139 10.37 -8.13 26.08
N LYS A 140 10.65 -9.38 25.67
CA LYS A 140 10.65 -9.78 24.27
C LYS A 140 9.23 -10.10 23.81
N LEU A 141 8.93 -9.78 22.57
CA LEU A 141 7.67 -10.22 21.98
C LEU A 141 7.69 -11.74 21.84
N VAL A 142 6.92 -12.40 22.70
CA VAL A 142 6.65 -13.83 22.59
C VAL A 142 5.52 -14.02 21.60
N ASN A 143 5.87 -14.23 20.35
CA ASN A 143 4.84 -14.46 19.35
C ASN A 143 5.34 -15.45 18.32
N ASP A 144 4.94 -16.73 18.46
CA ASP A 144 5.11 -17.77 17.43
C ASP A 144 4.52 -17.35 16.07
N ASN A 145 3.78 -16.25 16.06
CA ASN A 145 3.14 -15.71 14.86
C ASN A 145 4.05 -14.78 14.03
N LEU A 146 5.26 -14.45 14.53
CA LEU A 146 6.26 -13.70 13.77
C LEU A 146 7.29 -14.60 13.08
N THR A 147 7.07 -15.91 13.09
CA THR A 147 7.89 -16.85 12.34
C THR A 147 7.62 -16.73 10.84
N ASN A 148 8.68 -16.84 10.04
CA ASN A 148 8.61 -16.74 8.58
C ASN A 148 7.99 -15.42 8.09
N VAL A 149 8.34 -14.30 8.73
CA VAL A 149 8.02 -12.95 8.27
C VAL A 149 9.07 -12.52 7.25
N ASP A 150 8.63 -12.09 6.08
CA ASP A 150 9.52 -11.63 5.00
C ASP A 150 9.72 -10.11 5.04
N LEU A 151 8.68 -9.36 5.47
CA LEU A 151 8.69 -7.91 5.51
C LEU A 151 7.92 -7.39 6.72
N VAL A 152 8.52 -6.46 7.44
CA VAL A 152 7.86 -5.67 8.49
C VAL A 152 7.76 -4.22 8.01
N ILE A 153 6.58 -3.63 8.12
CA ILE A 153 6.35 -2.22 7.82
C ILE A 153 5.84 -1.52 9.08
N GLU A 154 6.57 -0.49 9.50
CA GLU A 154 6.18 0.35 10.62
C GLU A 154 5.25 1.46 10.12
N ALA A 155 4.06 1.58 10.73
CA ALA A 155 3.03 2.56 10.41
C ALA A 155 2.39 3.17 11.67
N VAL A 156 3.18 3.28 12.75
CA VAL A 156 2.76 3.91 14.00
C VAL A 156 2.91 5.44 13.92
N PHE A 157 2.55 6.10 15.02
CA PHE A 157 2.70 7.54 15.14
C PHE A 157 4.17 7.96 14.97
N GLU A 158 4.40 9.13 14.31
CA GLU A 158 5.73 9.64 13.98
C GLU A 158 6.47 10.16 15.23
N ASP A 159 6.87 9.23 16.09
CA ASP A 159 7.66 9.46 17.29
C ASP A 159 8.84 8.49 17.34
N LEU A 160 10.06 9.03 17.36
CA LEU A 160 11.28 8.25 17.32
C LEU A 160 11.45 7.31 18.52
N ALA A 161 10.96 7.71 19.71
CA ALA A 161 11.07 6.90 20.93
C ALA A 161 10.16 5.67 20.81
N ILE A 162 8.92 5.86 20.39
CA ILE A 162 7.96 4.78 20.15
C ILE A 162 8.48 3.82 19.08
N LYS A 163 8.98 4.34 17.95
CA LYS A 163 9.52 3.51 16.87
C LYS A 163 10.70 2.65 17.35
N LYS A 164 11.64 3.25 18.11
CA LYS A 164 12.78 2.50 18.67
C LYS A 164 12.34 1.41 19.63
N GLU A 165 11.43 1.71 20.53
CA GLU A 165 10.91 0.75 21.50
C GLU A 165 10.28 -0.46 20.80
N ILE A 166 9.40 -0.20 19.82
CA ILE A 166 8.73 -1.24 19.07
C ILE A 166 9.73 -2.08 18.27
N LEU A 167 10.64 -1.44 17.52
CA LEU A 167 11.63 -2.16 16.73
C LEU A 167 12.55 -3.02 17.59
N GLN A 168 13.01 -2.51 18.74
CA GLN A 168 13.80 -3.28 19.69
C GLN A 168 13.04 -4.48 20.27
N ALA A 169 11.73 -4.37 20.41
CA ALA A 169 10.89 -5.45 20.92
C ALA A 169 10.67 -6.55 19.86
N ILE A 170 10.47 -6.20 18.58
CA ILE A 170 10.15 -7.16 17.52
C ILE A 170 11.36 -7.80 16.87
N GLU A 171 12.48 -7.05 16.70
CA GLU A 171 13.67 -7.50 15.97
C GLU A 171 14.18 -8.88 16.44
N PRO A 172 14.24 -9.19 17.75
CA PRO A 172 14.68 -10.50 18.23
C PRO A 172 13.76 -11.68 17.87
N ALA A 173 12.50 -11.40 17.49
CA ALA A 173 11.50 -12.40 17.13
C ALA A 173 11.42 -12.65 15.61
N LEU A 174 12.13 -11.84 14.81
CA LEU A 174 12.12 -11.92 13.36
C LEU A 174 13.20 -12.86 12.82
N ASP A 175 12.96 -13.39 11.62
CA ASP A 175 13.99 -14.06 10.84
C ASP A 175 15.13 -13.06 10.51
N PRO A 176 16.42 -13.46 10.59
CA PRO A 176 17.54 -12.58 10.23
C PRO A 176 17.50 -12.02 8.80
N ASN A 177 16.72 -12.63 7.91
CA ASN A 177 16.53 -12.18 6.53
C ASN A 177 15.27 -11.33 6.35
N ALA A 178 14.48 -11.09 7.40
CA ALA A 178 13.30 -10.24 7.32
C ALA A 178 13.72 -8.80 7.00
N ILE A 179 12.98 -8.18 6.09
CA ILE A 179 13.18 -6.77 5.73
C ILE A 179 12.36 -5.92 6.70
N ILE A 180 12.96 -4.87 7.27
CA ILE A 180 12.26 -3.89 8.09
C ILE A 180 12.26 -2.56 7.33
N ALA A 181 11.06 -1.95 7.16
CA ALA A 181 10.82 -0.73 6.39
C ALA A 181 9.95 0.29 7.17
#